data_7f4353e8a76b4a1c7f08a34ff938d686
#
_entry.id   7f4353e8a76b4a1c7f08a34ff938d686
#
_cell.length_a   1.000
_cell.length_b   1.000
_cell.length_c   1.000
_cell.angle_alpha   90.00
_cell.angle_beta   90.00
_cell.angle_gamma   90.00
#
_symmetry.space_group_name_H-M   'P 1'
#
loop_
_entity.id
_entity.type
_entity.pdbx_description
1 polymer ?
#
loop_
_entity_poly.entity_id
_entity_poly.type
_entity_poly.pdbx_seq_one_letter_code
_entity_poly.pdbx_strand_id
1 'polypeptide(L)'
;MGMNLSGVVPWGRNIDEYREMFLLTYSDMKKKIAGFGDGPASFNCQASEKGADITSFDPVYQFSEKQLRERINEVRDEIIFQMTINSDNYIWDRIKNVKELEKLRMSAMEMFLSDFEKGRREGRYVPHKLPDRLPFDDNTFDIGLSSHFLLMYTELGYDFHIRAISEMLRVCREVRIFPLCDLDSNASELTERVIKHFSTDHSVDIIKTKYEFQKGADKMLRIRRTP
;
A
#
# COMPACT_ATOMS: atom_id res chain seq x y z
N MET A 1 9.87 10.90 -17.72
CA MET A 1 8.51 10.41 -18.00
C MET A 1 8.20 9.38 -16.93
N GLY A 2 7.01 9.45 -16.33
CA GLY A 2 6.58 8.47 -15.34
C GLY A 2 6.11 7.16 -15.97
N MET A 3 5.76 6.22 -15.11
CA MET A 3 5.15 4.97 -15.54
C MET A 3 3.77 5.25 -16.15
N ASN A 4 3.57 4.90 -17.41
CA ASN A 4 2.26 4.95 -18.04
C ASN A 4 1.55 3.60 -17.82
N LEU A 5 0.73 3.52 -16.76
CA LEU A 5 0.00 2.32 -16.40
C LEU A 5 -1.49 2.52 -16.67
N SER A 6 -2.12 1.57 -17.34
CA SER A 6 -3.56 1.60 -17.67
C SER A 6 -4.48 1.33 -16.45
N GLY A 7 -4.08 1.74 -15.25
CA GLY A 7 -4.78 1.57 -13.99
C GLY A 7 -3.88 1.07 -12.86
N VAL A 8 -4.46 0.79 -11.70
CA VAL A 8 -3.73 0.22 -10.55
C VAL A 8 -3.24 -1.18 -10.93
N VAL A 9 -1.94 -1.41 -10.84
CA VAL A 9 -1.33 -2.69 -11.20
C VAL A 9 -0.98 -3.54 -9.98
N PRO A 10 -1.15 -4.86 -10.05
CA PRO A 10 -0.79 -5.77 -8.99
C PRO A 10 0.75 -5.91 -8.91
N TRP A 11 1.38 -5.20 -7.98
CA TRP A 11 2.83 -5.20 -7.79
C TRP A 11 3.18 -5.30 -6.30
N GLY A 12 3.07 -6.52 -5.76
CA GLY A 12 3.14 -6.81 -4.32
C GLY A 12 4.49 -6.53 -3.68
N ARG A 13 4.45 -6.15 -2.39
CA ARG A 13 5.61 -5.88 -1.55
C ARG A 13 5.63 -6.80 -0.34
N ASN A 14 6.82 -7.01 0.22
CA ASN A 14 7.04 -7.91 1.34
C ASN A 14 7.01 -7.19 2.71
N ILE A 15 7.12 -7.95 3.79
CA ILE A 15 7.07 -7.46 5.17
C ILE A 15 8.23 -6.49 5.49
N ASP A 16 9.43 -6.70 4.95
CA ASP A 16 10.57 -5.84 5.25
C ASP A 16 10.38 -4.47 4.62
N GLU A 17 9.84 -4.42 3.40
CA GLU A 17 9.47 -3.17 2.74
C GLU A 17 8.38 -2.43 3.54
N TYR A 18 7.32 -3.12 3.99
CA TYR A 18 6.28 -2.50 4.82
C TYR A 18 6.83 -1.95 6.14
N ARG A 19 7.71 -2.70 6.80
CA ARG A 19 8.35 -2.22 8.05
C ARG A 19 9.17 -0.96 7.85
N GLU A 20 9.81 -0.79 6.71
CA GLU A 20 10.61 0.39 6.41
C GLU A 20 9.77 1.57 5.91
N MET A 21 8.81 1.33 5.01
CA MET A 21 7.89 2.35 4.49
C MET A 21 7.06 2.99 5.60
N PHE A 22 6.61 2.18 6.56
CA PHE A 22 5.70 2.63 7.61
C PHE A 22 6.37 2.74 8.98
N LEU A 23 7.69 2.51 9.08
CA LEU A 23 8.45 2.49 10.35
C LEU A 23 7.78 1.60 11.41
N LEU A 24 7.28 0.42 10.99
CA LEU A 24 6.58 -0.49 11.89
C LEU A 24 7.54 -1.04 12.95
N THR A 25 7.22 -0.77 14.20
CA THR A 25 7.95 -1.26 15.37
C THR A 25 7.46 -2.65 15.77
N TYR A 26 8.20 -3.32 16.66
CA TYR A 26 7.74 -4.57 17.26
C TYR A 26 6.41 -4.40 18.02
N SER A 27 6.20 -3.24 18.66
CA SER A 27 4.93 -2.94 19.34
C SER A 27 3.79 -2.70 18.36
N ASP A 28 4.05 -2.12 17.19
CA ASP A 28 3.02 -1.96 16.16
C ASP A 28 2.56 -3.32 15.61
N MET A 29 3.49 -4.28 15.44
CA MET A 29 3.16 -5.63 14.97
C MET A 29 2.33 -6.49 15.96
N LYS A 30 2.09 -5.98 17.17
CA LYS A 30 1.17 -6.59 18.16
C LYS A 30 -0.22 -5.98 18.15
N LYS A 31 -0.45 -4.96 17.34
CA LYS A 31 -1.71 -4.24 17.20
C LYS A 31 -2.54 -4.85 16.08
N LYS A 32 -3.84 -4.52 16.04
CA LYS A 32 -4.70 -4.81 14.91
C LYS A 32 -4.38 -3.87 13.76
N ILE A 33 -3.94 -4.41 12.64
CA ILE A 33 -3.52 -3.64 11.47
C ILE A 33 -4.49 -3.91 10.32
N ALA A 34 -4.92 -2.83 9.65
CA ALA A 34 -5.66 -2.86 8.40
C ALA A 34 -4.77 -2.43 7.24
N GLY A 35 -4.68 -3.20 6.17
CA GLY A 35 -4.04 -2.83 4.92
C GLY A 35 -5.07 -2.41 3.88
N PHE A 36 -4.86 -1.29 3.20
CA PHE A 36 -5.80 -0.74 2.22
C PHE A 36 -5.15 -0.57 0.85
N GLY A 37 -5.68 -1.27 -0.15
CA GLY A 37 -5.10 -1.29 -1.47
C GLY A 37 -3.78 -2.08 -1.50
N ASP A 38 -3.69 -3.15 -0.72
CA ASP A 38 -2.47 -3.97 -0.59
C ASP A 38 -2.19 -4.81 -1.84
N GLY A 39 -3.23 -5.10 -2.64
CA GLY A 39 -3.08 -5.99 -3.78
C GLY A 39 -2.43 -7.33 -3.42
N PRO A 40 -1.55 -7.87 -4.28
CA PRO A 40 -0.89 -9.15 -4.03
C PRO A 40 0.38 -9.03 -3.15
N ALA A 41 0.34 -8.20 -2.10
CA ALA A 41 1.46 -8.06 -1.17
C ALA A 41 1.57 -9.26 -0.23
N SER A 42 2.81 -9.73 0.03
CA SER A 42 3.05 -10.78 1.02
C SER A 42 3.09 -10.30 2.46
N PHE A 43 2.93 -9.00 2.70
CA PHE A 43 2.96 -8.44 4.06
C PHE A 43 2.00 -9.15 5.01
N ASN A 44 0.74 -9.32 4.59
CA ASN A 44 -0.29 -9.96 5.43
C ASN A 44 0.12 -11.39 5.80
N CYS A 45 0.44 -12.27 4.83
CA CYS A 45 0.80 -13.65 5.12
C CYS A 45 2.06 -13.74 5.98
N GLN A 46 3.13 -13.01 5.65
CA GLN A 46 4.38 -13.03 6.41
C GLN A 46 4.26 -12.48 7.83
N ALA A 47 3.39 -11.49 8.05
CA ALA A 47 3.13 -10.94 9.37
C ALA A 47 2.24 -11.87 10.19
N SER A 48 1.20 -12.44 9.58
CA SER A 48 0.30 -13.40 10.25
C SER A 48 1.01 -14.68 10.67
N GLU A 49 1.96 -15.20 9.88
CA GLU A 49 2.83 -16.31 10.26
C GLU A 49 3.66 -16.03 11.52
N LYS A 50 3.95 -14.75 11.79
CA LYS A 50 4.65 -14.27 13.00
C LYS A 50 3.69 -13.89 14.13
N GLY A 51 2.40 -14.19 13.99
CA GLY A 51 1.38 -13.93 15.02
C GLY A 51 0.81 -12.52 15.03
N ALA A 52 1.00 -11.72 13.97
CA ALA A 52 0.35 -10.41 13.87
C ALA A 52 -1.11 -10.53 13.42
N ASP A 53 -1.97 -9.61 13.88
CA ASP A 53 -3.38 -9.52 13.51
C ASP A 53 -3.53 -8.52 12.36
N ILE A 54 -3.59 -9.02 11.12
CA ILE A 54 -3.63 -8.22 9.90
C ILE A 54 -4.87 -8.55 9.07
N THR A 55 -5.63 -7.54 8.68
CA THR A 55 -6.70 -7.66 7.68
C THR A 55 -6.40 -6.74 6.50
N SER A 56 -6.35 -7.28 5.29
CA SER A 56 -6.12 -6.53 4.05
C SER A 56 -7.40 -6.37 3.26
N PHE A 57 -7.63 -5.15 2.78
CA PHE A 57 -8.79 -4.72 2.01
C PHE A 57 -8.37 -4.30 0.60
N ASP A 58 -8.84 -5.01 -0.41
CA ASP A 58 -8.55 -4.69 -1.82
C ASP A 58 -9.66 -5.25 -2.71
N PRO A 59 -10.13 -4.53 -3.74
CA PRO A 59 -11.13 -5.05 -4.67
C PRO A 59 -10.67 -6.30 -5.43
N VAL A 60 -9.36 -6.52 -5.60
CA VAL A 60 -8.85 -7.70 -6.30
C VAL A 60 -9.11 -9.02 -5.55
N TYR A 61 -9.38 -8.97 -4.25
CA TYR A 61 -9.67 -10.18 -3.46
C TYR A 61 -11.03 -10.82 -3.76
N GLN A 62 -11.84 -10.21 -4.62
CA GLN A 62 -13.05 -10.85 -5.17
C GLN A 62 -12.73 -11.97 -6.18
N PHE A 63 -11.54 -11.95 -6.78
CA PHE A 63 -11.13 -12.92 -7.79
C PHE A 63 -10.58 -14.19 -7.15
N SER A 64 -10.52 -15.28 -7.92
CA SER A 64 -9.86 -16.52 -7.52
C SER A 64 -8.34 -16.39 -7.59
N GLU A 65 -7.62 -17.25 -6.86
CA GLU A 65 -6.15 -17.33 -6.93
C GLU A 65 -5.68 -17.49 -8.40
N LYS A 66 -6.35 -18.34 -9.19
CA LYS A 66 -6.03 -18.55 -10.59
C LYS A 66 -6.12 -17.26 -11.42
N GLN A 67 -7.21 -16.50 -11.27
CA GLN A 67 -7.41 -15.23 -11.99
C GLN A 67 -6.36 -14.18 -11.57
N LEU A 68 -6.03 -14.12 -10.28
CA LEU A 68 -4.98 -13.24 -9.78
C LEU A 68 -3.61 -13.59 -10.36
N ARG A 69 -3.28 -14.88 -10.41
CA ARG A 69 -2.04 -15.40 -11.01
C ARG A 69 -1.94 -15.07 -12.49
N GLU A 70 -3.02 -15.31 -13.24
CA GLU A 70 -3.10 -14.95 -14.65
C GLU A 70 -2.84 -13.44 -14.84
N ARG A 71 -3.51 -12.60 -14.07
CA ARG A 71 -3.34 -11.14 -14.16
C ARG A 71 -1.93 -10.66 -13.80
N ILE A 72 -1.32 -11.24 -12.77
CA ILE A 72 0.07 -10.94 -12.40
C ILE A 72 1.02 -11.26 -13.55
N ASN A 73 0.84 -12.41 -14.20
CA ASN A 73 1.68 -12.82 -15.33
C ASN A 73 1.47 -11.93 -16.57
N GLU A 74 0.23 -11.52 -16.86
CA GLU A 74 -0.09 -10.62 -17.96
C GLU A 74 0.62 -9.25 -17.85
N VAL A 75 0.65 -8.67 -16.65
CA VAL A 75 1.21 -7.32 -16.45
C VAL A 75 2.71 -7.32 -16.18
N ARG A 76 3.29 -8.47 -15.85
CA ARG A 76 4.70 -8.58 -15.45
C ARG A 76 5.65 -8.00 -16.49
N ASP A 77 5.53 -8.45 -17.72
CA ASP A 77 6.47 -8.09 -18.78
C ASP A 77 6.38 -6.59 -19.12
N GLU A 78 5.17 -6.03 -19.11
CA GLU A 78 4.95 -4.59 -19.29
C GLU A 78 5.59 -3.77 -18.16
N ILE A 79 5.38 -4.18 -16.90
CA ILE A 79 5.97 -3.48 -15.76
C ILE A 79 7.50 -3.53 -15.81
N ILE A 80 8.07 -4.70 -16.10
CA ILE A 80 9.53 -4.87 -16.21
C ILE A 80 10.10 -4.03 -17.36
N PHE A 81 9.40 -3.95 -18.48
CA PHE A 81 9.77 -3.05 -19.57
C PHE A 81 9.76 -1.58 -19.13
N GLN A 82 8.66 -1.13 -18.50
CA GLN A 82 8.55 0.25 -17.97
C GLN A 82 9.64 0.56 -16.94
N MET A 83 9.95 -0.37 -16.04
CA MET A 83 11.04 -0.21 -15.07
C MET A 83 12.42 -0.12 -15.73
N THR A 84 12.62 -0.83 -16.83
CA THR A 84 13.88 -0.81 -17.57
C THR A 84 14.12 0.53 -18.28
N ILE A 85 13.12 1.04 -18.99
CA ILE A 85 13.25 2.32 -19.71
C ILE A 85 13.26 3.54 -18.80
N ASN A 86 12.72 3.42 -17.58
CA ASN A 86 12.69 4.48 -16.57
C ASN A 86 13.68 4.20 -15.41
N SER A 87 14.71 3.36 -15.62
CA SER A 87 15.64 2.92 -14.58
C SER A 87 16.30 4.06 -13.80
N ASP A 88 16.51 5.21 -14.45
CA ASP A 88 17.10 6.41 -13.84
C ASP A 88 16.22 7.06 -12.76
N ASN A 89 14.93 6.73 -12.70
CA ASN A 89 14.00 7.23 -11.68
C ASN A 89 14.10 6.47 -10.35
N TYR A 90 14.91 5.42 -10.28
CA TYR A 90 15.00 4.52 -9.12
C TYR A 90 16.40 4.52 -8.50
N ILE A 91 16.46 4.08 -7.24
CA ILE A 91 17.70 3.90 -6.48
C ILE A 91 18.02 2.41 -6.43
N TRP A 92 19.14 2.04 -7.05
CA TRP A 92 19.58 0.65 -7.22
C TRP A 92 20.64 0.23 -6.17
N ASP A 93 20.48 0.70 -4.93
CA ASP A 93 21.45 0.38 -3.86
C ASP A 93 21.14 -0.96 -3.20
N ARG A 94 19.91 -1.16 -2.77
CA ARG A 94 19.44 -2.39 -2.11
C ARG A 94 18.97 -3.43 -3.12
N ILE A 95 18.23 -3.01 -4.10
CA ILE A 95 17.81 -3.79 -5.26
C ILE A 95 18.76 -3.39 -6.39
N LYS A 96 19.66 -4.29 -6.80
CA LYS A 96 20.80 -3.92 -7.64
C LYS A 96 20.44 -3.64 -9.10
N ASN A 97 19.34 -4.18 -9.58
CA ASN A 97 18.91 -4.04 -10.98
C ASN A 97 17.45 -4.51 -11.15
N VAL A 98 16.90 -4.30 -12.35
CA VAL A 98 15.53 -4.68 -12.72
C VAL A 98 15.27 -6.19 -12.53
N LYS A 99 16.26 -7.06 -12.81
CA LYS A 99 16.12 -8.51 -12.64
C LYS A 99 15.98 -8.92 -11.17
N GLU A 100 16.72 -8.27 -10.27
CA GLU A 100 16.54 -8.48 -8.82
C GLU A 100 15.20 -7.95 -8.34
N LEU A 101 14.77 -6.80 -8.86
CA LEU A 101 13.44 -6.26 -8.57
C LEU A 101 12.34 -7.24 -8.98
N GLU A 102 12.39 -7.75 -10.21
CA GLU A 102 11.45 -8.74 -10.71
C GLU A 102 11.38 -9.95 -9.78
N LYS A 103 12.55 -10.53 -9.45
CA LYS A 103 12.63 -11.68 -8.53
C LYS A 103 11.99 -11.37 -7.17
N LEU A 104 12.28 -10.19 -6.60
CA LEU A 104 11.72 -9.77 -5.31
C LEU A 104 10.20 -9.65 -5.36
N ARG A 105 9.67 -8.99 -6.40
CA ARG A 105 8.24 -8.79 -6.59
C ARG A 105 7.51 -10.11 -6.83
N MET A 106 8.02 -10.92 -7.76
CA MET A 106 7.42 -12.23 -8.05
C MET A 106 7.43 -13.15 -6.82
N SER A 107 8.52 -13.13 -6.03
CA SER A 107 8.58 -13.88 -4.77
C SER A 107 7.51 -13.43 -3.78
N ALA A 108 7.31 -12.11 -3.61
CA ALA A 108 6.28 -11.59 -2.73
C ALA A 108 4.88 -11.98 -3.21
N MET A 109 4.60 -11.84 -4.51
CA MET A 109 3.28 -12.19 -5.07
C MET A 109 3.01 -13.69 -5.03
N GLU A 110 4.02 -14.55 -5.20
CA GLU A 110 3.85 -16.00 -5.06
C GLU A 110 3.56 -16.41 -3.60
N MET A 111 4.21 -15.77 -2.62
CA MET A 111 3.88 -15.98 -1.20
C MET A 111 2.43 -15.58 -0.89
N PHE A 112 1.98 -14.43 -1.41
CA PHE A 112 0.58 -14.03 -1.30
C PHE A 112 -0.36 -15.05 -1.92
N LEU A 113 -0.12 -15.48 -3.17
CA LEU A 113 -0.98 -16.42 -3.88
C LEU A 113 -1.08 -17.77 -3.15
N SER A 114 0.03 -18.27 -2.61
CA SER A 114 0.07 -19.54 -1.86
C SER A 114 -0.74 -19.51 -0.55
N ASP A 115 -0.89 -18.33 0.07
CA ASP A 115 -1.68 -18.12 1.29
C ASP A 115 -3.13 -17.66 1.02
N PHE A 116 -3.41 -17.16 -0.18
CA PHE A 116 -4.61 -16.39 -0.48
C PHE A 116 -5.92 -17.10 -0.12
N GLU A 117 -6.10 -18.34 -0.57
CA GLU A 117 -7.33 -19.08 -0.29
C GLU A 117 -7.50 -19.43 1.20
N LYS A 118 -6.39 -19.68 1.90
CA LYS A 118 -6.39 -19.87 3.36
C LYS A 118 -6.76 -18.56 4.05
N GLY A 119 -6.07 -17.46 3.70
CA GLY A 119 -6.29 -16.15 4.31
C GLY A 119 -7.69 -15.58 4.05
N ARG A 120 -8.30 -15.87 2.89
CA ARG A 120 -9.72 -15.54 2.64
C ARG A 120 -10.66 -16.28 3.60
N ARG A 121 -10.46 -17.57 3.80
CA ARG A 121 -11.29 -18.36 4.74
C ARG A 121 -11.12 -17.89 6.18
N GLU A 122 -9.94 -17.37 6.52
CA GLU A 122 -9.62 -16.81 7.84
C GLU A 122 -10.09 -15.34 7.99
N GLY A 123 -10.62 -14.71 6.93
CA GLY A 123 -11.07 -13.32 6.94
C GLY A 123 -9.93 -12.29 6.87
N ARG A 124 -8.70 -12.71 6.51
CA ARG A 124 -7.53 -11.82 6.39
C ARG A 124 -7.49 -11.06 5.07
N TYR A 125 -8.09 -11.57 4.01
CA TYR A 125 -8.22 -10.90 2.71
C TYR A 125 -9.70 -10.66 2.42
N VAL A 126 -10.10 -9.38 2.47
CA VAL A 126 -11.49 -8.95 2.34
C VAL A 126 -11.68 -8.14 1.06
N PRO A 127 -12.54 -8.58 0.12
CA PRO A 127 -12.87 -7.78 -1.05
C PRO A 127 -13.53 -6.47 -0.62
N HIS A 128 -12.88 -5.34 -0.91
CA HIS A 128 -13.42 -4.03 -0.60
C HIS A 128 -12.85 -2.96 -1.51
N LYS A 129 -13.68 -2.01 -1.91
CA LYS A 129 -13.31 -0.88 -2.76
C LYS A 129 -13.49 0.44 -2.00
N LEU A 130 -12.38 1.10 -1.67
CA LEU A 130 -12.45 2.47 -1.19
C LEU A 130 -13.06 3.39 -2.29
N PRO A 131 -13.83 4.41 -1.91
CA PRO A 131 -14.12 4.90 -0.56
C PRO A 131 -15.41 4.35 0.04
N ASP A 132 -15.89 3.18 -0.41
CA ASP A 132 -17.14 2.61 0.11
C ASP A 132 -17.00 2.31 1.61
N ARG A 133 -18.14 2.32 2.34
CA ARG A 133 -18.14 2.08 3.78
C ARG A 133 -17.81 0.63 4.11
N LEU A 134 -16.84 0.42 4.99
CA LEU A 134 -16.46 -0.89 5.51
C LEU A 134 -17.48 -1.41 6.53
N PRO A 135 -17.78 -2.73 6.54
CA PRO A 135 -18.70 -3.34 7.51
C PRO A 135 -18.02 -3.58 8.87
N PHE A 136 -17.30 -2.59 9.37
CA PHE A 136 -16.61 -2.61 10.65
C PHE A 136 -16.99 -1.40 11.48
N ASP A 137 -16.99 -1.57 12.81
CA ASP A 137 -17.23 -0.49 13.75
C ASP A 137 -16.07 0.52 13.76
N ASP A 138 -16.35 1.71 14.27
CA ASP A 138 -15.35 2.75 14.45
C ASP A 138 -14.23 2.25 15.36
N ASN A 139 -12.98 2.58 15.00
CA ASN A 139 -11.77 2.20 15.75
C ASN A 139 -11.58 0.69 15.96
N THR A 140 -12.06 -0.14 15.02
CA THR A 140 -11.85 -1.60 15.04
C THR A 140 -10.36 -1.95 14.94
N PHE A 141 -9.59 -1.15 14.20
CA PHE A 141 -8.16 -1.32 13.99
C PHE A 141 -7.36 -0.24 14.71
N ASP A 142 -6.13 -0.59 15.13
CA ASP A 142 -5.22 0.38 15.73
C ASP A 142 -4.47 1.18 14.66
N ILE A 143 -4.06 0.52 13.55
CA ILE A 143 -3.27 1.13 12.48
C ILE A 143 -3.87 0.74 11.12
N GLY A 144 -4.10 1.75 10.27
CA GLY A 144 -4.41 1.59 8.85
C GLY A 144 -3.18 1.91 7.99
N LEU A 145 -2.85 1.05 7.04
CA LEU A 145 -1.73 1.23 6.12
C LEU A 145 -2.24 1.32 4.68
N SER A 146 -1.72 2.27 3.89
CA SER A 146 -1.93 2.31 2.44
C SER A 146 -0.61 2.51 1.73
N SER A 147 -0.18 1.48 0.98
CA SER A 147 1.09 1.44 0.28
C SER A 147 0.88 1.60 -1.22
N HIS A 148 1.51 2.63 -1.82
CA HIS A 148 1.57 2.84 -3.27
C HIS A 148 0.18 2.86 -3.96
N PHE A 149 -0.81 3.40 -3.29
CA PHE A 149 -2.18 3.57 -3.77
C PHE A 149 -2.66 5.01 -3.54
N LEU A 150 -3.06 5.35 -2.33
CA LEU A 150 -3.50 6.72 -2.02
C LEU A 150 -2.36 7.73 -2.20
N LEU A 151 -2.68 8.91 -2.72
CA LEU A 151 -1.79 10.02 -3.04
C LEU A 151 -0.84 9.77 -4.22
N MET A 152 -0.61 8.51 -4.60
CA MET A 152 0.17 8.17 -5.80
C MET A 152 -0.68 8.25 -7.08
N TYR A 153 -1.94 7.81 -7.03
CA TYR A 153 -2.89 7.87 -8.16
C TYR A 153 -3.74 9.14 -8.07
N THR A 154 -3.14 10.27 -8.42
CA THR A 154 -3.76 11.60 -8.30
C THR A 154 -4.97 11.79 -9.20
N GLU A 155 -5.09 11.02 -10.28
CA GLU A 155 -6.22 11.02 -11.21
C GLU A 155 -7.53 10.55 -10.57
N LEU A 156 -7.50 9.87 -9.42
CA LEU A 156 -8.69 9.51 -8.65
C LEU A 156 -9.39 10.76 -8.05
N GLY A 157 -8.68 11.88 -8.00
CA GLY A 157 -9.21 13.17 -7.61
C GLY A 157 -9.33 13.40 -6.10
N TYR A 158 -9.48 14.67 -5.73
CA TYR A 158 -9.48 15.14 -4.34
C TYR A 158 -10.59 14.49 -3.48
N ASP A 159 -11.82 14.47 -3.97
CA ASP A 159 -12.97 13.96 -3.21
C ASP A 159 -12.85 12.47 -2.91
N PHE A 160 -12.28 11.70 -3.84
CA PHE A 160 -11.98 10.29 -3.61
C PHE A 160 -11.00 10.13 -2.43
N HIS A 161 -9.88 10.88 -2.44
CA HIS A 161 -8.87 10.78 -1.40
C HIS A 161 -9.41 11.19 -0.03
N ILE A 162 -10.19 12.27 0.03
CA ILE A 162 -10.80 12.70 1.30
C ILE A 162 -11.74 11.62 1.84
N ARG A 163 -12.65 11.10 1.02
CA ARG A 163 -13.59 10.07 1.44
C ARG A 163 -12.88 8.76 1.84
N ALA A 164 -11.87 8.35 1.07
CA ALA A 164 -11.11 7.14 1.34
C ALA A 164 -10.35 7.24 2.67
N ILE A 165 -9.62 8.33 2.89
CA ILE A 165 -8.86 8.55 4.14
C ILE A 165 -9.82 8.73 5.32
N SER A 166 -10.97 9.40 5.14
CA SER A 166 -11.98 9.53 6.20
C SER A 166 -12.54 8.18 6.62
N GLU A 167 -12.80 7.28 5.66
CA GLU A 167 -13.25 5.92 5.99
C GLU A 167 -12.16 5.10 6.70
N MET A 168 -10.90 5.22 6.26
CA MET A 168 -9.77 4.61 6.97
C MET A 168 -9.67 5.13 8.41
N LEU A 169 -9.79 6.46 8.62
CA LEU A 169 -9.77 7.09 9.95
C LEU A 169 -11.00 6.73 10.80
N ARG A 170 -12.13 6.39 10.17
CA ARG A 170 -13.28 5.88 10.90
C ARG A 170 -12.99 4.54 11.56
N VAL A 171 -12.42 3.61 10.80
CA VAL A 171 -12.17 2.25 11.29
C VAL A 171 -10.82 2.08 11.99
N CYS A 172 -9.88 3.01 11.80
CA CYS A 172 -8.53 2.96 12.39
C CYS A 172 -8.27 4.16 13.33
N ARG A 173 -7.48 3.92 14.38
CA ARG A 173 -7.03 4.99 15.32
C ARG A 173 -5.93 5.85 14.74
N GLU A 174 -5.08 5.27 13.90
CA GLU A 174 -3.98 5.91 13.20
C GLU A 174 -3.95 5.40 11.74
N VAL A 175 -3.67 6.29 10.80
CA VAL A 175 -3.51 5.95 9.37
C VAL A 175 -2.12 6.38 8.91
N ARG A 176 -1.43 5.50 8.17
CA ARG A 176 -0.13 5.76 7.52
C ARG A 176 -0.26 5.53 6.02
N ILE A 177 0.15 6.50 5.22
CA ILE A 177 0.08 6.45 3.75
C ILE A 177 1.49 6.66 3.19
N PHE A 178 1.92 5.80 2.30
CA PHE A 178 3.23 5.85 1.64
C PHE A 178 3.10 5.50 0.14
N PRO A 179 3.80 6.19 -0.77
CA PRO A 179 4.59 7.40 -0.59
C PRO A 179 3.77 8.69 -0.68
N LEU A 180 4.40 9.84 -0.46
CA LEU A 180 3.80 11.18 -0.61
C LEU A 180 4.18 11.83 -1.95
N CYS A 181 4.29 11.05 -3.01
CA CYS A 181 4.53 11.54 -4.37
C CYS A 181 3.59 10.83 -5.35
N ASP A 182 3.41 11.42 -6.50
CA ASP A 182 2.68 10.81 -7.62
C ASP A 182 3.54 9.74 -8.35
N LEU A 183 3.00 9.18 -9.43
CA LEU A 183 3.69 8.19 -10.25
C LEU A 183 4.96 8.73 -10.94
N ASP A 184 5.09 10.05 -11.06
CA ASP A 184 6.25 10.75 -11.62
C ASP A 184 7.29 11.18 -10.56
N SER A 185 7.12 10.79 -9.29
CA SER A 185 7.92 11.20 -8.14
C SER A 185 7.80 12.68 -7.77
N ASN A 186 6.77 13.37 -8.24
CA ASN A 186 6.57 14.78 -7.93
C ASN A 186 5.74 14.96 -6.66
N ALA A 187 6.02 16.05 -5.95
CA ALA A 187 5.08 16.56 -4.95
C ALA A 187 3.80 17.03 -5.65
N SER A 188 2.66 16.56 -5.21
CA SER A 188 1.38 16.84 -5.83
C SER A 188 0.61 17.91 -5.05
N GLU A 189 0.02 18.90 -5.75
CA GLU A 189 -0.91 19.86 -5.15
C GLU A 189 -2.06 19.16 -4.43
N LEU A 190 -2.53 18.02 -4.97
CA LEU A 190 -3.53 17.18 -4.33
C LEU A 190 -3.07 16.73 -2.94
N THR A 191 -1.84 16.26 -2.81
CA THR A 191 -1.26 15.84 -1.53
C THR A 191 -1.24 16.98 -0.51
N GLU A 192 -0.84 18.19 -0.91
CA GLU A 192 -0.86 19.38 -0.03
C GLU A 192 -2.27 19.71 0.42
N ARG A 193 -3.25 19.67 -0.47
CA ARG A 193 -4.66 19.93 -0.16
C ARG A 193 -5.24 18.89 0.80
N VAL A 194 -4.90 17.60 0.61
CA VAL A 194 -5.32 16.51 1.51
C VAL A 194 -4.71 16.70 2.90
N ILE A 195 -3.41 17.00 3.00
CA ILE A 195 -2.73 17.30 4.27
C ILE A 195 -3.42 18.48 4.97
N LYS A 196 -3.66 19.57 4.26
CA LYS A 196 -4.35 20.75 4.81
C LYS A 196 -5.74 20.42 5.33
N HIS A 197 -6.50 19.59 4.60
CA HIS A 197 -7.84 19.18 5.01
C HIS A 197 -7.83 18.46 6.35
N PHE A 198 -7.00 17.44 6.50
CA PHE A 198 -6.97 16.64 7.74
C PHE A 198 -6.26 17.35 8.89
N SER A 199 -5.41 18.34 8.62
CA SER A 199 -4.74 19.13 9.68
C SER A 199 -5.69 20.07 10.45
N THR A 200 -6.95 20.21 10.03
CA THR A 200 -7.94 21.04 10.74
C THR A 200 -8.43 20.41 12.04
N ASP A 201 -8.52 19.08 12.08
CA ASP A 201 -9.15 18.32 13.18
C ASP A 201 -8.39 17.04 13.57
N HIS A 202 -7.25 16.78 12.93
CA HIS A 202 -6.37 15.64 13.19
C HIS A 202 -4.92 16.08 13.41
N SER A 203 -4.15 15.28 14.14
CA SER A 203 -2.68 15.40 14.17
C SER A 203 -2.12 14.78 12.89
N VAL A 204 -1.46 15.58 12.08
CA VAL A 204 -0.89 15.17 10.79
C VAL A 204 0.63 15.37 10.79
N ASP A 205 1.37 14.30 10.57
CA ASP A 205 2.83 14.30 10.52
C ASP A 205 3.32 13.81 9.15
N ILE A 206 4.30 14.51 8.58
CA ILE A 206 5.09 14.03 7.44
C ILE A 206 6.38 13.45 7.99
N ILE A 207 6.64 12.18 7.78
CA ILE A 207 7.75 11.47 8.41
C ILE A 207 8.64 10.86 7.34
N LYS A 208 9.96 11.16 7.42
CA LYS A 208 10.95 10.49 6.57
C LYS A 208 11.07 9.03 6.99
N THR A 209 11.02 8.13 6.00
CA THR A 209 11.07 6.69 6.21
C THR A 209 12.47 6.12 5.95
N LYS A 210 12.64 4.82 6.16
CA LYS A 210 13.87 4.11 5.84
C LYS A 210 13.87 3.50 4.43
N TYR A 211 12.71 3.58 3.76
CA TYR A 211 12.51 3.04 2.43
C TYR A 211 12.54 4.17 1.40
N GLU A 212 13.41 4.01 0.41
CA GLU A 212 13.40 4.83 -0.79
C GLU A 212 13.86 3.93 -1.94
N PHE A 213 12.95 3.60 -2.84
CA PHE A 213 13.26 2.90 -4.08
C PHE A 213 13.05 3.82 -5.29
N GLN A 214 11.90 4.46 -5.40
CA GLN A 214 11.67 5.55 -6.35
C GLN A 214 12.28 6.82 -5.75
N LYS A 215 13.08 7.55 -6.53
CA LYS A 215 13.77 8.78 -6.06
C LYS A 215 12.77 9.79 -5.52
N GLY A 216 13.00 10.29 -4.30
CA GLY A 216 12.12 11.23 -3.61
C GLY A 216 10.91 10.59 -2.91
N ALA A 217 10.66 9.29 -3.09
CA ALA A 217 9.62 8.56 -2.40
C ALA A 217 10.12 8.01 -1.05
N ASP A 218 10.48 8.92 -0.14
CA ASP A 218 11.08 8.60 1.16
C ASP A 218 10.25 9.10 2.36
N LYS A 219 8.99 9.51 2.12
CA LYS A 219 8.14 10.09 3.16
C LYS A 219 6.80 9.37 3.23
N MET A 220 6.29 9.21 4.46
CA MET A 220 4.92 8.79 4.72
C MET A 220 4.12 9.91 5.38
N LEU A 221 2.81 9.91 5.18
CA LEU A 221 1.85 10.68 5.93
C LEU A 221 1.34 9.83 7.09
N ARG A 222 1.33 10.39 8.30
CA ARG A 222 0.68 9.80 9.46
C ARG A 222 -0.41 10.73 9.96
N ILE A 223 -1.63 10.21 10.05
CA ILE A 223 -2.80 10.94 10.54
C ILE A 223 -3.34 10.23 11.77
N ARG A 224 -3.59 10.97 12.84
CA ARG A 224 -4.15 10.48 14.10
C ARG A 224 -5.27 11.40 14.57
N ARG A 225 -6.29 10.84 15.22
CA ARG A 225 -7.27 11.69 15.89
C ARG A 225 -6.59 12.52 16.96
N THR A 226 -6.96 13.77 17.05
CA THR A 226 -6.59 14.63 18.19
C THR A 226 -7.29 14.07 19.44
N PRO A 227 -6.63 13.99 20.58
CA PRO A 227 -7.22 13.55 21.85
C PRO A 227 -8.45 14.35 22.24
#